data_529d16a4b150f2cc582659a0d445f78a
#
_entry.id   529d16a4b150f2cc582659a0d445f78a
#
_cell.length_a   1.000
_cell.length_b   1.000
_cell.length_c   1.000
_cell.angle_alpha   90.00
_cell.angle_beta   90.00
_cell.angle_gamma   90.00
#
_symmetry.space_group_name_H-M   'P 1'
#
loop_
_entity.id
_entity.type
_entity.pdbx_description
1 polymer ?
#
loop_
_entity_poly.entity_id
_entity_poly.type
_entity_poly.pdbx_seq_one_letter_code
_entity_poly.pdbx_strand_id
1 'polypeptide(L)'
;RLQLRDTLDKYNVDFWQTETCIMCNDEEIGGGGGFDRTIKTALYVARIIHHDIVYAGAKSWQWWRAIGGDYKDGLIREYTTDDNFLDGRVEDSKLMWALGNYSRFIRTGAVRLSVSAFDKTNALIPDGDTDQQGLMCSAYKNVDVTYVMVVINYANEEKEFSIDKEKVGNAEWQIYRTSDKEGEDLLPVGTVKSGKIVQIPARSIITLQGK
;
A
#
# COMPACT_ATOMS: atom_id res chain seq x y z
N ARG A 1 0.05 -7.60 15.72
CA ARG A 1 1.31 -7.00 15.19
C ARG A 1 2.14 -6.39 16.33
N LEU A 2 1.56 -5.64 17.24
CA LEU A 2 2.30 -5.02 18.36
C LEU A 2 3.00 -6.06 19.26
N GLN A 3 2.31 -7.14 19.66
CA GLN A 3 2.91 -8.23 20.43
C GLN A 3 4.09 -8.89 19.71
N LEU A 4 4.01 -9.04 18.40
CA LEU A 4 5.12 -9.56 17.60
C LEU A 4 6.33 -8.61 17.68
N ARG A 5 6.11 -7.32 17.44
CA ARG A 5 7.15 -6.29 17.56
C ARG A 5 7.80 -6.32 18.93
N ASP A 6 7.00 -6.27 20.00
CA ASP A 6 7.51 -6.23 21.39
C ASP A 6 8.34 -7.49 21.71
N THR A 7 7.97 -8.63 21.13
CA THR A 7 8.73 -9.87 21.27
C THR A 7 10.07 -9.79 20.52
N LEU A 8 10.05 -9.31 19.29
CA LEU A 8 11.25 -9.18 18.46
C LEU A 8 12.23 -8.16 19.04
N ASP A 9 11.73 -7.04 19.52
CA ASP A 9 12.53 -5.99 20.17
C ASP A 9 13.22 -6.55 21.43
N LYS A 10 12.52 -7.38 22.24
CA LYS A 10 13.10 -8.03 23.40
C LYS A 10 14.29 -8.93 23.08
N TYR A 11 14.28 -9.57 21.91
CA TYR A 11 15.35 -10.46 21.46
C TYR A 11 16.32 -9.79 20.48
N ASN A 12 16.11 -8.50 20.15
CA ASN A 12 16.88 -7.76 19.16
C ASN A 12 16.98 -8.48 17.81
N VAL A 13 15.82 -8.93 17.30
CA VAL A 13 15.70 -9.68 16.03
C VAL A 13 14.86 -8.91 15.05
N ASP A 14 15.33 -8.80 13.80
CA ASP A 14 14.59 -8.19 12.71
C ASP A 14 13.46 -9.10 12.21
N PHE A 15 12.36 -8.48 11.77
CA PHE A 15 11.22 -9.17 11.17
C PHE A 15 11.25 -9.06 9.64
N TRP A 16 11.17 -10.20 8.99
CA TRP A 16 10.94 -10.33 7.55
C TRP A 16 9.67 -11.14 7.30
N GLN A 17 8.70 -10.54 6.63
CA GLN A 17 7.55 -11.26 6.10
C GLN A 17 7.93 -11.83 4.74
N THR A 18 8.33 -13.10 4.72
CA THR A 18 8.95 -13.73 3.55
C THR A 18 7.93 -14.34 2.58
N GLU A 19 6.70 -14.60 3.04
CA GLU A 19 5.62 -15.08 2.19
C GLU A 19 4.27 -14.69 2.78
N THR A 20 3.46 -14.03 1.99
CA THR A 20 2.05 -13.77 2.29
C THR A 20 1.22 -14.22 1.09
N CYS A 21 0.15 -14.98 1.36
CA CYS A 21 -0.79 -15.48 0.36
C CYS A 21 -2.21 -15.57 0.94
N ILE A 22 -3.20 -15.81 0.08
CA ILE A 22 -4.62 -15.93 0.45
C ILE A 22 -5.00 -17.41 0.36
N MET A 23 -4.97 -18.11 1.48
CA MET A 23 -5.23 -19.57 1.51
C MET A 23 -6.56 -19.95 2.14
N CYS A 24 -7.02 -19.18 3.13
CA CYS A 24 -8.23 -19.47 3.88
C CYS A 24 -9.38 -18.60 3.40
N ASN A 25 -10.61 -19.02 3.69
CA ASN A 25 -11.77 -18.17 3.53
C ASN A 25 -11.70 -17.02 4.54
N ASP A 26 -11.72 -15.81 4.04
CA ASP A 26 -11.78 -14.58 4.79
C ASP A 26 -13.15 -13.94 4.60
N GLU A 27 -13.73 -13.36 5.66
CA GLU A 27 -15.07 -12.77 5.61
C GLU A 27 -15.16 -11.60 4.63
N GLU A 28 -14.06 -10.86 4.45
CA GLU A 28 -14.03 -9.71 3.57
C GLU A 28 -13.79 -10.09 2.11
N ILE A 29 -12.75 -10.89 1.82
CA ILE A 29 -12.33 -11.17 0.44
C ILE A 29 -12.67 -12.58 -0.04
N GLY A 30 -13.17 -13.46 0.83
CA GLY A 30 -13.41 -14.87 0.52
C GLY A 30 -12.13 -15.69 0.41
N GLY A 31 -12.22 -16.85 -0.23
CA GLY A 31 -11.06 -17.74 -0.42
C GLY A 31 -10.12 -17.29 -1.54
N GLY A 32 -8.99 -17.99 -1.65
CA GLY A 32 -7.93 -17.69 -2.61
C GLY A 32 -8.21 -18.05 -4.06
N GLY A 33 -9.30 -18.78 -4.35
CA GLY A 33 -9.69 -19.15 -5.73
C GLY A 33 -10.27 -17.98 -6.51
N GLY A 34 -10.09 -17.98 -7.83
CA GLY A 34 -10.55 -16.94 -8.75
C GLY A 34 -9.63 -15.71 -8.80
N PHE A 35 -9.27 -15.30 -10.00
CA PHE A 35 -8.46 -14.09 -10.19
C PHE A 35 -9.28 -12.83 -9.94
N ASP A 36 -8.85 -11.99 -9.00
CA ASP A 36 -9.54 -10.73 -8.65
C ASP A 36 -8.80 -9.53 -9.26
N ARG A 37 -9.46 -8.86 -10.20
CA ARG A 37 -8.95 -7.66 -10.86
C ARG A 37 -9.32 -6.36 -10.13
N THR A 38 -10.15 -6.48 -9.09
CA THR A 38 -10.72 -5.31 -8.41
C THR A 38 -9.78 -4.76 -7.33
N ILE A 39 -10.10 -3.55 -6.87
CA ILE A 39 -9.38 -2.92 -5.76
C ILE A 39 -9.65 -3.61 -4.41
N LYS A 40 -10.62 -4.52 -4.31
CA LYS A 40 -11.03 -5.13 -3.06
C LYS A 40 -9.89 -5.93 -2.41
N THR A 41 -9.38 -6.95 -3.13
CA THR A 41 -8.24 -7.75 -2.67
C THR A 41 -6.98 -6.90 -2.55
N ALA A 42 -6.77 -5.95 -3.46
CA ALA A 42 -5.64 -5.04 -3.44
C ALA A 42 -5.56 -4.20 -2.16
N LEU A 43 -6.67 -3.62 -1.73
CA LEU A 43 -6.74 -2.85 -0.48
C LEU A 43 -6.55 -3.73 0.75
N TYR A 44 -7.16 -4.92 0.77
CA TYR A 44 -6.97 -5.89 1.84
C TYR A 44 -5.48 -6.20 2.06
N VAL A 45 -4.76 -6.48 0.97
CA VAL A 45 -3.32 -6.77 1.04
C VAL A 45 -2.52 -5.50 1.37
N ALA A 46 -2.86 -4.34 0.82
CA ALA A 46 -2.19 -3.09 1.16
C ALA A 46 -2.29 -2.76 2.66
N ARG A 47 -3.44 -3.05 3.29
CA ARG A 47 -3.63 -2.95 4.74
C ARG A 47 -2.69 -3.90 5.49
N ILE A 48 -2.55 -5.15 5.03
CA ILE A 48 -1.61 -6.11 5.63
C ILE A 48 -0.17 -5.58 5.54
N ILE A 49 0.25 -5.10 4.36
CA ILE A 49 1.57 -4.49 4.18
C ILE A 49 1.78 -3.33 5.16
N HIS A 50 0.79 -2.43 5.26
CA HIS A 50 0.85 -1.30 6.18
C HIS A 50 1.03 -1.79 7.63
N HIS A 51 0.23 -2.74 8.08
CA HIS A 51 0.29 -3.26 9.45
C HIS A 51 1.62 -3.97 9.74
N ASP A 52 2.13 -4.75 8.80
CA ASP A 52 3.41 -5.44 8.98
C ASP A 52 4.59 -4.46 9.06
N ILE A 53 4.60 -3.45 8.20
CA ILE A 53 5.69 -2.47 8.18
C ILE A 53 5.57 -1.48 9.35
N VAL A 54 4.37 -0.94 9.61
CA VAL A 54 4.19 0.14 10.59
C VAL A 54 4.14 -0.39 12.02
N TYR A 55 3.38 -1.44 12.26
CA TYR A 55 3.14 -1.94 13.62
C TYR A 55 4.03 -3.11 14.00
N ALA A 56 4.37 -4.03 13.08
CA ALA A 56 5.29 -5.12 13.38
C ALA A 56 6.77 -4.77 13.10
N GLY A 57 7.04 -3.68 12.37
CA GLY A 57 8.40 -3.25 12.06
C GLY A 57 9.08 -4.10 10.98
N ALA A 58 8.31 -4.69 10.06
CA ALA A 58 8.87 -5.52 9.00
C ALA A 58 9.90 -4.77 8.17
N LYS A 59 11.10 -5.34 8.02
CA LYS A 59 12.22 -4.83 7.21
C LYS A 59 12.19 -5.34 5.78
N SER A 60 11.46 -6.43 5.52
CA SER A 60 11.20 -7.00 4.21
C SER A 60 9.76 -7.51 4.19
N TRP A 61 9.11 -7.37 3.04
CA TRP A 61 7.77 -7.88 2.82
C TRP A 61 7.68 -8.48 1.43
N GLN A 62 7.23 -9.74 1.30
CA GLN A 62 7.20 -10.50 0.07
C GLN A 62 5.83 -11.11 -0.13
N TRP A 63 5.42 -11.17 -1.37
CA TRP A 63 4.13 -11.70 -1.79
C TRP A 63 4.30 -13.02 -2.57
N TRP A 64 3.48 -13.97 -2.29
CA TRP A 64 3.23 -15.15 -3.08
C TRP A 64 1.92 -14.96 -3.84
N ARG A 65 1.91 -14.88 -5.19
CA ARG A 65 2.97 -15.07 -6.18
C ARG A 65 2.84 -14.06 -7.32
N ALA A 66 3.93 -13.82 -8.08
CA ALA A 66 3.93 -12.84 -9.18
C ALA A 66 3.02 -13.27 -10.34
N ILE A 67 3.17 -14.51 -10.83
CA ILE A 67 2.35 -15.03 -11.92
C ILE A 67 1.50 -16.18 -11.35
N GLY A 68 0.21 -16.08 -11.54
CA GLY A 68 -0.74 -17.09 -11.07
C GLY A 68 -1.83 -17.34 -12.11
N GLY A 69 -2.32 -18.56 -12.19
CA GLY A 69 -3.50 -18.87 -12.99
C GLY A 69 -4.77 -18.28 -12.37
N ASP A 70 -5.69 -19.12 -11.97
CA ASP A 70 -7.00 -18.69 -11.42
C ASP A 70 -6.98 -18.56 -9.89
N TYR A 71 -6.07 -17.71 -9.37
CA TYR A 71 -5.91 -17.43 -7.94
C TYR A 71 -5.87 -15.95 -7.67
N LYS A 72 -6.45 -15.51 -6.55
CA LYS A 72 -6.38 -14.13 -6.05
C LYS A 72 -4.96 -13.67 -5.72
N ASP A 73 -4.07 -14.63 -5.44
CA ASP A 73 -2.67 -14.35 -5.16
C ASP A 73 -1.88 -13.92 -6.40
N GLY A 74 -2.37 -14.20 -7.61
CA GLY A 74 -1.69 -13.80 -8.83
C GLY A 74 -1.66 -12.27 -8.98
N LEU A 75 -0.44 -11.70 -9.05
CA LEU A 75 -0.31 -10.29 -9.46
C LEU A 75 -0.66 -10.15 -10.94
N ILE A 76 -0.28 -11.14 -11.73
CA ILE A 76 -0.55 -11.26 -13.16
C ILE A 76 -1.17 -12.62 -13.40
N ARG A 77 -2.23 -12.66 -14.22
CA ARG A 77 -2.82 -13.89 -14.75
C ARG A 77 -2.40 -14.10 -16.19
N GLU A 78 -1.92 -15.28 -16.48
CA GLU A 78 -1.68 -15.75 -17.84
C GLU A 78 -2.87 -16.53 -18.37
N TYR A 79 -3.15 -16.35 -19.65
CA TYR A 79 -4.12 -17.13 -20.45
C TYR A 79 -3.36 -17.70 -21.62
N THR A 80 -3.22 -19.01 -21.66
CA THR A 80 -2.61 -19.72 -22.78
C THR A 80 -3.67 -20.03 -23.84
N THR A 81 -3.31 -19.95 -25.11
CA THR A 81 -4.19 -20.24 -26.24
C THR A 81 -3.91 -21.60 -26.86
N ASP A 82 -2.82 -22.24 -26.45
CA ASP A 82 -2.44 -23.57 -26.88
C ASP A 82 -1.92 -24.46 -25.73
N ASP A 83 -1.89 -25.75 -25.95
CA ASP A 83 -1.41 -26.73 -24.97
C ASP A 83 0.11 -26.72 -24.80
N ASN A 84 0.84 -25.98 -25.64
CA ASN A 84 2.30 -25.86 -25.59
C ASN A 84 2.74 -24.62 -24.82
N PHE A 85 1.81 -23.78 -24.37
CA PHE A 85 2.08 -22.53 -23.66
C PHE A 85 3.00 -21.55 -24.42
N LEU A 86 2.93 -21.58 -25.76
CA LEU A 86 3.79 -20.74 -26.62
C LEU A 86 3.13 -19.43 -27.01
N ASP A 87 1.82 -19.33 -26.88
CA ASP A 87 1.04 -18.14 -27.19
C ASP A 87 -0.02 -17.90 -26.13
N GLY A 88 -0.44 -16.63 -25.96
CA GLY A 88 -1.42 -16.26 -24.97
C GLY A 88 -1.49 -14.76 -24.72
N ARG A 89 -2.18 -14.41 -23.65
CA ARG A 89 -2.26 -13.05 -23.14
C ARG A 89 -2.04 -13.03 -21.64
N VAL A 90 -1.68 -11.87 -21.12
CA VAL A 90 -1.57 -11.62 -19.69
C VAL A 90 -2.54 -10.52 -19.27
N GLU A 91 -3.05 -10.63 -18.05
CA GLU A 91 -3.84 -9.59 -17.39
C GLU A 91 -3.24 -9.30 -16.02
N ASP A 92 -3.13 -8.03 -15.69
CA ASP A 92 -2.70 -7.59 -14.36
C ASP A 92 -3.90 -7.44 -13.40
N SER A 93 -3.60 -7.34 -12.13
CA SER A 93 -4.58 -7.08 -11.07
C SER A 93 -4.31 -5.75 -10.36
N LYS A 94 -5.33 -5.19 -9.74
CA LYS A 94 -5.12 -4.04 -8.83
C LYS A 94 -4.18 -4.39 -7.67
N LEU A 95 -4.08 -5.67 -7.32
CA LEU A 95 -3.13 -6.16 -6.33
C LEU A 95 -1.67 -5.91 -6.74
N MET A 96 -1.31 -6.13 -8.01
CA MET A 96 0.01 -5.80 -8.54
C MET A 96 0.33 -4.31 -8.34
N TRP A 97 -0.63 -3.47 -8.64
CA TRP A 97 -0.47 -2.02 -8.53
C TRP A 97 -0.49 -1.52 -7.08
N ALA A 98 -1.26 -2.17 -6.20
CA ALA A 98 -1.19 -1.91 -4.76
C ALA A 98 0.21 -2.22 -4.20
N LEU A 99 0.78 -3.36 -4.56
CA LEU A 99 2.17 -3.69 -4.22
C LEU A 99 3.14 -2.67 -4.84
N GLY A 100 2.88 -2.25 -6.07
CA GLY A 100 3.63 -1.23 -6.78
C GLY A 100 3.64 0.14 -6.08
N ASN A 101 2.58 0.52 -5.34
CA ASN A 101 2.54 1.74 -4.53
C ASN A 101 3.64 1.77 -3.45
N TYR A 102 4.12 0.61 -3.04
CA TYR A 102 5.26 0.48 -2.13
C TYR A 102 6.57 0.22 -2.90
N SER A 103 6.62 -0.87 -3.66
CA SER A 103 7.86 -1.42 -4.21
C SER A 103 8.53 -0.55 -5.28
N ARG A 104 7.76 0.24 -6.02
CA ARG A 104 8.31 1.16 -7.03
C ARG A 104 9.05 2.34 -6.40
N PHE A 105 8.58 2.82 -5.26
CA PHE A 105 9.01 4.10 -4.68
C PHE A 105 9.90 3.93 -3.45
N ILE A 106 9.66 2.93 -2.62
CA ILE A 106 10.46 2.65 -1.42
C ILE A 106 11.60 1.73 -1.84
N ARG A 107 12.83 2.24 -1.76
CA ARG A 107 14.01 1.53 -2.28
C ARG A 107 14.82 0.92 -1.15
N THR A 108 15.64 -0.06 -1.48
CA THR A 108 16.57 -0.70 -0.53
C THR A 108 17.37 0.36 0.21
N GLY A 109 17.43 0.23 1.53
CA GLY A 109 18.08 1.20 2.41
C GLY A 109 17.18 2.38 2.82
N ALA A 110 15.91 2.41 2.39
CA ALA A 110 14.96 3.41 2.87
C ALA A 110 14.74 3.28 4.39
N VAL A 111 14.59 4.42 5.04
CA VAL A 111 14.25 4.50 6.47
C VAL A 111 12.80 4.90 6.62
N ARG A 112 12.02 4.11 7.37
CA ARG A 112 10.64 4.47 7.73
C ARG A 112 10.66 5.64 8.73
N LEU A 113 9.82 6.63 8.47
CA LEU A 113 9.63 7.80 9.32
C LEU A 113 8.39 7.60 10.20
N SER A 114 8.39 8.21 11.39
CA SER A 114 7.19 8.31 12.20
C SER A 114 6.17 9.23 11.53
N VAL A 115 4.91 8.83 11.56
CA VAL A 115 3.78 9.62 11.07
C VAL A 115 2.82 9.82 12.23
N SER A 116 2.36 11.05 12.43
CA SER A 116 1.27 11.37 13.34
C SER A 116 0.16 12.04 12.56
N ALA A 117 -1.06 11.59 12.73
CA ALA A 117 -2.25 12.17 12.10
C ALA A 117 -3.01 13.01 13.13
N PHE A 118 -3.57 14.12 12.68
CA PHE A 118 -4.36 15.04 13.50
C PHE A 118 -5.69 15.33 12.79
N ASP A 119 -6.74 15.43 13.55
CA ASP A 119 -8.05 15.82 13.04
C ASP A 119 -8.16 17.34 12.78
N LYS A 120 -9.32 17.79 12.32
CA LYS A 120 -9.58 19.21 12.02
C LYS A 120 -9.55 20.11 13.27
N THR A 121 -9.62 19.53 14.47
CA THR A 121 -9.51 20.23 15.76
C THR A 121 -8.09 20.24 16.30
N ASN A 122 -7.14 19.70 15.53
CA ASN A 122 -5.74 19.48 15.90
C ASN A 122 -5.56 18.49 17.07
N ALA A 123 -6.53 17.58 17.26
CA ALA A 123 -6.39 16.46 18.17
C ALA A 123 -5.69 15.29 17.49
N LEU A 124 -4.75 14.66 18.21
CA LEU A 124 -4.05 13.46 17.70
C LEU A 124 -5.04 12.33 17.43
N ILE A 125 -5.01 11.78 16.24
CA ILE A 125 -5.72 10.54 15.90
C ILE A 125 -4.84 9.36 16.36
N PRO A 126 -5.30 8.54 17.32
CA PRO A 126 -4.53 7.40 17.79
C PRO A 126 -4.19 6.42 16.68
N ASP A 127 -3.03 5.76 16.81
CA ASP A 127 -2.65 4.68 15.92
C ASP A 127 -3.68 3.54 15.98
N GLY A 128 -4.11 3.04 14.83
CA GLY A 128 -5.11 2.01 14.69
C GLY A 128 -6.53 2.52 14.42
N ASP A 129 -6.88 3.75 14.82
CA ASP A 129 -8.19 4.35 14.51
C ASP A 129 -8.33 4.74 13.03
N THR A 130 -7.26 4.69 12.28
CA THR A 130 -7.22 4.94 10.84
C THR A 130 -7.40 3.68 10.01
N ASP A 131 -7.50 2.50 10.65
CA ASP A 131 -7.75 1.24 9.97
C ASP A 131 -9.16 1.25 9.37
N GLN A 132 -9.48 0.59 8.35
CA GLN A 132 -10.74 0.44 7.62
C GLN A 132 -11.65 1.69 7.44
N GLN A 133 -11.71 2.61 8.38
CA GLN A 133 -12.61 3.78 8.35
C GLN A 133 -11.91 5.13 8.22
N GLY A 134 -10.55 5.18 8.32
CA GLY A 134 -9.72 6.37 8.16
C GLY A 134 -8.68 6.21 7.08
N LEU A 135 -7.63 7.02 7.18
CA LEU A 135 -6.48 6.95 6.30
C LEU A 135 -5.34 6.22 7.00
N MET A 136 -4.83 5.15 6.40
CA MET A 136 -3.59 4.51 6.84
C MET A 136 -2.44 5.16 6.09
N CYS A 137 -1.51 5.78 6.83
CA CYS A 137 -0.39 6.51 6.25
C CYS A 137 0.94 5.98 6.74
N SER A 138 1.88 5.78 5.83
CA SER A 138 3.28 5.45 6.13
C SER A 138 4.22 6.32 5.32
N ALA A 139 5.34 6.73 5.92
CA ALA A 139 6.31 7.61 5.28
C ALA A 139 7.72 7.05 5.35
N TYR A 140 8.50 7.33 4.32
CA TYR A 140 9.84 6.79 4.12
C TYR A 140 10.78 7.85 3.57
N LYS A 141 12.06 7.72 3.91
CA LYS A 141 13.15 8.49 3.30
C LYS A 141 14.11 7.51 2.62
N ASN A 142 14.25 7.63 1.31
CA ASN A 142 15.19 6.87 0.52
C ASN A 142 16.64 7.38 0.70
N VAL A 143 17.61 6.57 0.30
CA VAL A 143 19.03 6.91 0.34
C VAL A 143 19.36 8.13 -0.53
N ASP A 144 18.66 8.29 -1.65
CA ASP A 144 18.79 9.43 -2.57
C ASP A 144 18.08 10.71 -2.08
N VAL A 145 17.70 10.73 -0.81
CA VAL A 145 16.96 11.77 -0.10
C VAL A 145 15.57 12.10 -0.65
N THR A 146 15.01 11.23 -1.50
CA THR A 146 13.59 11.33 -1.84
C THR A 146 12.72 10.86 -0.67
N TYR A 147 11.61 11.56 -0.45
CA TYR A 147 10.59 11.18 0.52
C TYR A 147 9.45 10.49 -0.20
N VAL A 148 8.90 9.46 0.42
CA VAL A 148 7.76 8.70 -0.09
C VAL A 148 6.72 8.61 1.01
N MET A 149 5.47 8.85 0.67
CA MET A 149 4.33 8.66 1.56
C MET A 149 3.31 7.79 0.85
N VAL A 150 2.91 6.69 1.48
CA VAL A 150 1.84 5.82 0.99
C VAL A 150 0.63 6.03 1.88
N VAL A 151 -0.50 6.39 1.27
CA VAL A 151 -1.76 6.65 1.96
C VAL A 151 -2.84 5.77 1.37
N ILE A 152 -3.51 5.00 2.23
CA ILE A 152 -4.58 4.08 1.86
C ILE A 152 -5.89 4.67 2.38
N ASN A 153 -6.85 4.89 1.50
CA ASN A 153 -8.23 5.14 1.88
C ASN A 153 -9.03 3.83 1.77
N TYR A 154 -9.25 3.20 2.90
CA TYR A 154 -10.00 1.94 2.98
C TYR A 154 -11.51 2.15 3.07
N ALA A 155 -11.97 3.39 3.35
CA ALA A 155 -13.37 3.74 3.47
C ALA A 155 -14.09 3.82 2.12
N ASN A 156 -15.42 3.73 2.16
CA ASN A 156 -16.30 3.86 1.00
C ASN A 156 -16.64 5.32 0.67
N GLU A 157 -15.94 6.28 1.25
CA GLU A 157 -16.11 7.71 1.05
C GLU A 157 -14.76 8.37 0.73
N GLU A 158 -14.81 9.47 -0.01
CA GLU A 158 -13.63 10.30 -0.24
C GLU A 158 -13.14 10.89 1.08
N LYS A 159 -11.84 10.93 1.25
CA LYS A 159 -11.16 11.55 2.38
C LYS A 159 -10.24 12.66 1.91
N GLU A 160 -9.85 13.52 2.83
CA GLU A 160 -8.89 14.57 2.57
C GLU A 160 -7.84 14.65 3.68
N PHE A 161 -6.64 15.05 3.31
CA PHE A 161 -5.56 15.34 4.27
C PHE A 161 -4.65 16.42 3.72
N SER A 162 -3.77 16.93 4.55
CA SER A 162 -2.66 17.80 4.14
C SER A 162 -1.38 17.37 4.82
N ILE A 163 -0.26 17.59 4.15
CA ILE A 163 1.07 17.34 4.73
C ILE A 163 1.51 18.62 5.43
N ASP A 164 1.85 18.52 6.71
CA ASP A 164 2.28 19.66 7.50
C ASP A 164 3.58 20.27 6.95
N LYS A 165 3.47 21.46 6.35
CA LYS A 165 4.61 22.18 5.77
C LYS A 165 5.65 22.63 6.80
N GLU A 166 5.27 22.77 8.08
CA GLU A 166 6.21 23.15 9.14
C GLU A 166 7.18 21.99 9.46
N LYS A 167 6.76 20.76 9.18
CA LYS A 167 7.57 19.56 9.39
C LYS A 167 8.42 19.17 8.17
N VAL A 168 7.91 19.39 6.95
CA VAL A 168 8.56 18.94 5.71
C VAL A 168 9.01 20.09 4.79
N GLY A 169 8.79 21.34 5.18
CA GLY A 169 9.07 22.50 4.35
C GLY A 169 8.10 22.66 3.17
N ASN A 170 8.49 23.50 2.20
CA ASN A 170 7.71 23.76 0.99
C ASN A 170 7.99 22.72 -0.10
N ALA A 171 7.90 21.44 0.24
CA ALA A 171 8.10 20.36 -0.73
C ALA A 171 6.95 20.30 -1.73
N GLU A 172 7.27 19.93 -2.96
CA GLU A 172 6.30 19.56 -3.99
C GLU A 172 6.28 18.02 -4.13
N TRP A 173 5.08 17.45 -4.16
CA TRP A 173 4.85 16.02 -4.15
C TRP A 173 4.17 15.60 -5.45
N GLN A 174 4.79 14.72 -6.20
CA GLN A 174 4.14 14.00 -7.30
C GLN A 174 3.22 12.93 -6.72
N ILE A 175 1.97 12.88 -7.19
CA ILE A 175 0.95 11.94 -6.71
C ILE A 175 0.75 10.84 -7.76
N TYR A 176 0.77 9.58 -7.30
CA TYR A 176 0.42 8.40 -8.07
C TYR A 176 -0.79 7.72 -7.42
N ARG A 177 -1.74 7.24 -8.21
CA ARG A 177 -2.99 6.67 -7.70
C ARG A 177 -3.29 5.30 -8.27
N THR A 178 -3.77 4.41 -7.41
CA THR A 178 -4.39 3.13 -7.74
C THR A 178 -5.79 3.08 -7.14
N SER A 179 -6.79 2.80 -7.97
CA SER A 179 -8.18 2.65 -7.54
C SER A 179 -8.91 1.63 -8.42
N ASP A 180 -10.19 1.40 -8.18
CA ASP A 180 -10.99 0.49 -9.01
C ASP A 180 -11.32 1.07 -10.40
N LYS A 181 -11.06 2.36 -10.60
CA LYS A 181 -11.28 3.00 -11.89
C LYS A 181 -10.29 2.47 -12.92
N GLU A 182 -10.77 2.25 -14.14
CA GLU A 182 -9.96 1.80 -15.27
C GLU A 182 -8.82 2.80 -15.56
N GLY A 183 -7.60 2.27 -15.74
CA GLY A 183 -6.40 3.07 -16.01
C GLY A 183 -5.81 3.75 -14.76
N GLU A 184 -6.43 3.67 -13.60
CA GLU A 184 -5.83 4.15 -12.36
C GLU A 184 -4.96 3.05 -11.71
N ASP A 185 -3.81 2.80 -12.35
CA ASP A 185 -2.83 1.76 -12.06
C ASP A 185 -1.46 2.42 -11.84
N LEU A 186 -1.24 2.96 -10.63
CA LEU A 186 -0.14 3.88 -10.35
C LEU A 186 -0.13 5.09 -11.29
N LEU A 187 -1.32 5.56 -11.67
CA LEU A 187 -1.49 6.69 -12.56
C LEU A 187 -0.94 7.97 -11.91
N PRO A 188 -0.01 8.70 -12.55
CA PRO A 188 0.37 10.03 -12.09
C PRO A 188 -0.81 10.98 -12.29
N VAL A 189 -1.31 11.57 -11.19
CA VAL A 189 -2.52 12.40 -11.20
C VAL A 189 -2.24 13.88 -10.94
N GLY A 190 -0.97 14.27 -10.87
CA GLY A 190 -0.55 15.65 -10.69
C GLY A 190 0.38 15.84 -9.51
N THR A 191 0.60 17.10 -9.14
CA THR A 191 1.47 17.49 -8.02
C THR A 191 0.70 18.29 -6.97
N VAL A 192 1.20 18.27 -5.74
CA VAL A 192 0.67 19.07 -4.63
C VAL A 192 1.81 19.64 -3.80
N LYS A 193 1.66 20.87 -3.31
CA LYS A 193 2.60 21.47 -2.34
C LYS A 193 2.19 21.15 -0.92
N SER A 194 3.18 20.98 -0.04
CA SER A 194 2.94 20.83 1.40
C SER A 194 2.01 21.93 1.92
N GLY A 195 1.13 21.61 2.85
CA GLY A 195 0.09 22.49 3.39
C GLY A 195 -1.14 22.65 2.51
N LYS A 196 -1.19 22.06 1.33
CA LYS A 196 -2.39 22.01 0.49
C LYS A 196 -3.16 20.73 0.71
N ILE A 197 -4.48 20.81 0.52
CA ILE A 197 -5.37 19.64 0.65
C ILE A 197 -5.12 18.66 -0.51
N VAL A 198 -5.02 17.40 -0.15
CA VAL A 198 -5.00 16.24 -1.05
C VAL A 198 -6.30 15.49 -0.88
N GLN A 199 -7.04 15.34 -1.98
CA GLN A 199 -8.24 14.49 -2.01
C GLN A 199 -7.81 13.06 -2.35
N ILE A 200 -8.31 12.11 -1.58
CA ILE A 200 -8.10 10.69 -1.82
C ILE A 200 -9.45 9.99 -2.02
N PRO A 201 -9.74 9.52 -3.22
CA PRO A 201 -11.02 8.88 -3.51
C PRO A 201 -11.30 7.69 -2.58
N ALA A 202 -12.57 7.36 -2.43
CA ALA A 202 -12.98 6.13 -1.75
C ALA A 202 -12.23 4.92 -2.32
N ARG A 203 -11.91 3.96 -1.48
CA ARG A 203 -11.33 2.68 -1.89
C ARG A 203 -10.13 2.85 -2.84
N SER A 204 -9.12 3.62 -2.41
CA SER A 204 -7.95 3.90 -3.24
C SER A 204 -6.65 3.95 -2.44
N ILE A 205 -5.54 3.83 -3.16
CA ILE A 205 -4.18 3.99 -2.62
C ILE A 205 -3.53 5.12 -3.39
N ILE A 206 -2.88 6.04 -2.71
CA ILE A 206 -2.01 7.02 -3.33
C ILE A 206 -0.59 6.91 -2.78
N THR A 207 0.37 7.14 -3.66
CA THR A 207 1.77 7.35 -3.26
C THR A 207 2.18 8.76 -3.64
N LEU A 208 2.74 9.48 -2.67
CA LEU A 208 3.32 10.79 -2.88
C LEU A 208 4.84 10.65 -2.84
N GLN A 209 5.51 11.22 -3.83
CA GLN A 209 6.97 11.26 -3.89
C GLN A 209 7.42 12.72 -4.00
N GLY A 210 8.35 13.13 -3.13
CA GLY A 210 8.86 14.50 -3.06
C GLY A 210 10.35 14.55 -2.73
N LYS A 211 10.91 15.75 -2.86
CA LYS A 211 12.27 16.09 -2.45
C LYS A 211 12.25 17.36 -1.59
#